data_865a7c02539077c36e3226497e4e0c67
#
_entry.id   865a7c02539077c36e3226497e4e0c67
#
_cell.length_a   1.000
_cell.length_b   1.000
_cell.length_c   1.000
_cell.angle_alpha   90.00
_cell.angle_beta   90.00
_cell.angle_gamma   90.00
#
_symmetry.space_group_name_H-M   'P 1'
#
loop_
_entity.id
_entity.type
_entity.pdbx_description
1 polymer ?
#
loop_
_entity_poly.entity_id
_entity_poly.type
_entity_poly.pdbx_seq_one_letter_code
_entity_poly.pdbx_strand_id
1 'polypeptide(L)'
;ALHHYTKGTMNNNQLIASYQEMVKRTEMEEIISVLWKNLGNISSTAKSLFLHRNTLKYKIEKFQEQTGFNLKEANDLLFCHLLLLQEQTH
;
A
#
# COMPACT_ATOMS: atom_id res chain seq x y z
N ALA A 1 -11.03 -17.23 9.12
CA ALA A 1 -11.04 -17.79 9.33
C ALA A 1 -11.15 -18.16 9.41
N LEU A 2 -10.69 -17.95 9.31
CA LEU A 2 -10.51 -18.75 9.57
C LEU A 2 -10.90 -19.56 9.62
N HIS A 3 -10.69 -19.62 9.63
CA HIS A 3 -10.71 -20.77 9.84
C HIS A 3 -10.84 -21.20 9.79
N HIS A 4 -10.54 -21.10 9.85
CA HIS A 4 -10.31 -21.84 10.08
C HIS A 4 -10.17 -21.86 10.01
N TYR A 5 -9.91 -21.59 10.17
CA TYR A 5 -9.46 -21.97 10.43
C TYR A 5 -9.39 -22.01 10.71
N THR A 6 -9.37 -22.01 10.73
CA THR A 6 -9.04 -22.12 11.16
C THR A 6 -8.87 -22.10 11.24
N LYS A 7 -8.82 -22.64 11.18
CA LYS A 7 -8.46 -22.40 11.37
C LYS A 7 -8.04 -21.58 11.23
N GLY A 8 -7.98 -21.67 11.15
CA GLY A 8 -7.85 -20.42 10.57
C GLY A 8 -6.71 -19.48 10.87
N THR A 9 -5.74 -19.84 11.59
CA THR A 9 -4.60 -19.00 11.92
C THR A 9 -3.64 -18.93 10.75
N MET A 10 -3.30 -17.72 10.29
CA MET A 10 -2.33 -17.53 9.22
C MET A 10 -0.90 -17.63 9.76
N ASN A 11 -0.05 -18.35 9.04
CA ASN A 11 1.37 -18.36 9.39
C ASN A 11 2.06 -17.09 8.85
N ASN A 12 3.33 -16.90 9.20
CA ASN A 12 4.06 -15.70 8.80
C ASN A 12 4.15 -15.53 7.29
N ASN A 13 4.33 -16.63 6.57
CA ASN A 13 4.43 -16.58 5.11
C ASN A 13 3.11 -16.13 4.47
N GLN A 14 2.00 -16.61 5.00
CA GLN A 14 0.69 -16.21 4.51
C GLN A 14 0.41 -14.74 4.80
N LEU A 15 0.85 -14.27 5.96
CA LEU A 15 0.66 -12.88 6.34
C LEU A 15 1.45 -11.95 5.43
N ILE A 16 2.71 -12.30 5.15
CA ILE A 16 3.55 -11.52 4.25
C ILE A 16 2.95 -11.50 2.83
N ALA A 17 2.50 -12.65 2.36
CA ALA A 17 1.88 -12.73 1.04
C ALA A 17 0.63 -11.87 0.96
N SER A 18 -0.18 -11.84 2.02
CA SER A 18 -1.39 -11.02 2.05
C SER A 18 -1.05 -9.53 1.97
N TYR A 19 -0.04 -9.10 2.72
CA TYR A 19 0.40 -7.71 2.66
C TYR A 19 0.93 -7.36 1.27
N GLN A 20 1.72 -8.25 0.67
CA GLN A 20 2.25 -8.03 -0.67
C GLN A 20 1.13 -7.91 -1.70
N GLU A 21 0.09 -8.73 -1.57
CA GLU A 21 -1.05 -8.64 -2.47
C GLU A 21 -1.77 -7.32 -2.36
N MET A 22 -1.95 -6.83 -1.13
CA MET A 22 -2.60 -5.54 -0.93
C MET A 22 -1.79 -4.40 -1.54
N VAL A 23 -0.47 -4.46 -1.40
CA VAL A 23 0.43 -3.46 -1.97
C VAL A 23 0.46 -3.55 -3.49
N LYS A 24 0.26 -4.74 -4.04
CA LYS A 24 0.32 -4.97 -5.49
C LYS A 24 -0.95 -4.62 -6.25
N ARG A 25 -2.03 -4.27 -5.56
CA ARG A 25 -3.23 -3.84 -6.27
C ARG A 25 -2.88 -2.67 -7.17
N THR A 26 -3.32 -2.76 -8.43
CA THR A 26 -2.91 -1.81 -9.45
C THR A 26 -3.03 -0.36 -9.01
N GLU A 27 -4.16 -0.02 -8.40
CA GLU A 27 -4.38 1.35 -7.95
C GLU A 27 -3.40 1.76 -6.86
N MET A 28 -3.19 0.88 -5.88
CA MET A 28 -2.28 1.19 -4.78
C MET A 28 -0.82 1.19 -5.23
N GLU A 29 -0.47 0.31 -6.18
CA GLU A 29 0.86 0.34 -6.76
C GLU A 29 1.16 1.70 -7.38
N GLU A 30 0.19 2.20 -8.13
CA GLU A 30 0.34 3.49 -8.80
C GLU A 30 0.45 4.62 -7.78
N ILE A 31 -0.41 4.60 -6.76
CA ILE A 31 -0.38 5.62 -5.71
C ILE A 31 0.96 5.60 -4.99
N ILE A 32 1.43 4.43 -4.59
CA ILE A 32 2.70 4.30 -3.87
C ILE A 32 3.86 4.79 -4.72
N SER A 33 3.90 4.37 -5.99
CA SER A 33 4.99 4.76 -6.89
C SER A 33 5.02 6.26 -7.13
N VAL A 34 3.87 6.86 -7.41
CA VAL A 34 3.81 8.29 -7.70
C VAL A 34 4.04 9.12 -6.44
N LEU A 35 3.51 8.65 -5.31
CA LEU A 35 3.72 9.33 -4.04
C LEU A 35 5.20 9.32 -3.67
N TRP A 36 5.88 8.19 -3.92
CA TRP A 36 7.33 8.10 -3.70
C TRP A 36 8.08 9.09 -4.58
N LYS A 37 7.73 9.16 -5.86
CA LYS A 37 8.37 10.09 -6.80
C LYS A 37 8.17 11.55 -6.39
N ASN A 38 7.03 11.86 -5.76
CA ASN A 38 6.72 13.21 -5.32
C ASN A 38 7.12 13.45 -3.88
N LEU A 39 7.95 12.58 -3.32
CA LEU A 39 8.51 12.74 -1.96
C LEU A 39 7.43 12.86 -0.90
N GLY A 40 6.32 12.16 -1.10
CA GLY A 40 5.22 12.16 -0.14
C GLY A 40 4.25 13.32 -0.27
N ASN A 41 4.41 14.15 -1.29
CA ASN A 41 3.53 15.32 -1.47
C ASN A 41 2.17 14.89 -2.02
N ILE A 42 1.14 15.06 -1.20
CA ILE A 42 -0.21 14.61 -1.55
C ILE A 42 -0.76 15.40 -2.75
N SER A 43 -0.59 16.72 -2.75
CA SER A 43 -1.14 17.55 -3.81
C SER A 43 -0.54 17.23 -5.17
N SER A 44 0.78 17.09 -5.24
CA SER A 44 1.46 16.74 -6.48
C SER A 44 1.07 15.34 -6.95
N THR A 45 0.96 14.42 -6.03
CA THR A 45 0.59 13.04 -6.34
C THR A 45 -0.84 12.97 -6.90
N ALA A 46 -1.77 13.64 -6.25
CA ALA A 46 -3.16 13.68 -6.72
C ALA A 46 -3.23 14.25 -8.13
N LYS A 47 -2.49 15.32 -8.39
CA LYS A 47 -2.45 15.93 -9.70
C LYS A 47 -1.92 14.97 -10.76
N SER A 48 -0.84 14.27 -10.43
CA SER A 48 -0.24 13.30 -11.36
C SER A 48 -1.18 12.14 -11.67
N LEU A 49 -2.02 11.76 -10.71
CA LEU A 49 -2.94 10.64 -10.86
C LEU A 49 -4.32 11.07 -11.35
N PHE A 50 -4.51 12.36 -11.62
CA PHE A 50 -5.80 12.91 -12.03
C PHE A 50 -6.89 12.63 -11.00
N LEU A 51 -6.52 12.70 -9.72
CA LEU A 51 -7.44 12.50 -8.61
C LEU A 51 -7.62 13.80 -7.83
N HIS A 52 -8.79 13.96 -7.23
CA HIS A 52 -8.98 15.04 -6.27
C HIS A 52 -8.15 14.70 -5.02
N ARG A 53 -7.58 15.75 -4.40
CA ARG A 53 -6.75 15.56 -3.21
C ARG A 53 -7.47 14.80 -2.11
N ASN A 54 -8.74 15.12 -1.88
CA ASN A 54 -9.51 14.43 -0.84
C ASN A 54 -9.75 12.96 -1.17
N THR A 55 -9.91 12.63 -2.44
CA THR A 55 -10.05 11.25 -2.88
C THR A 55 -8.77 10.47 -2.59
N LEU A 56 -7.62 11.09 -2.90
CA LEU A 56 -6.33 10.45 -2.62
C LEU A 56 -6.14 10.22 -1.12
N LYS A 57 -6.47 11.22 -0.31
CA LYS A 57 -6.36 11.08 1.15
C LYS A 57 -7.24 9.95 1.65
N TYR A 58 -8.46 9.85 1.13
CA TYR A 58 -9.38 8.78 1.51
C TYR A 58 -8.79 7.41 1.20
N LYS A 59 -8.21 7.26 0.02
CA LYS A 59 -7.61 5.98 -0.39
C LYS A 59 -6.42 5.62 0.49
N ILE A 60 -5.61 6.61 0.85
CA ILE A 60 -4.47 6.41 1.75
C ILE A 60 -4.95 5.97 3.14
N GLU A 61 -6.01 6.59 3.65
CA GLU A 61 -6.57 6.24 4.94
C GLU A 61 -7.17 4.83 4.93
N LYS A 62 -7.84 4.47 3.84
CA LYS A 62 -8.38 3.11 3.69
C LYS A 62 -7.27 2.08 3.70
N PHE A 63 -6.19 2.37 2.98
CA PHE A 63 -5.05 1.49 2.94
C PHE A 63 -4.46 1.30 4.34
N GLN A 64 -4.38 2.39 5.11
CA GLN A 64 -3.88 2.33 6.49
C GLN A 64 -4.79 1.46 7.36
N GLU A 65 -6.11 1.58 7.21
CA GLU A 65 -7.05 0.75 7.96
C GLU A 65 -6.87 -0.73 7.63
N GLN A 66 -6.57 -1.04 6.39
CA GLN A 66 -6.46 -2.42 5.93
C GLN A 66 -5.10 -3.05 6.24
N THR A 67 -4.04 -2.27 6.21
CA THR A 67 -2.68 -2.81 6.31
C THR A 67 -1.91 -2.33 7.53
N GLY A 68 -2.33 -1.22 8.11
CA GLY A 68 -1.58 -0.57 9.18
C GLY A 68 -0.49 0.37 8.69
N PHE A 69 -0.24 0.42 7.37
CA PHE A 69 0.78 1.32 6.82
C PHE A 69 0.20 2.67 6.50
N ASN A 70 0.83 3.72 7.03
CA ASN A 70 0.42 5.10 6.75
C ASN A 70 1.34 5.67 5.68
N LEU A 71 0.85 5.78 4.45
CA LEU A 71 1.66 6.24 3.34
C LEU A 71 2.08 7.71 3.45
N LYS A 72 1.53 8.44 4.42
CA LYS A 72 1.97 9.80 4.70
C LYS A 72 3.24 9.84 5.54
N GLU A 73 3.61 8.70 6.14
CA GLU A 73 4.84 8.56 6.91
C GLU A 73 5.94 8.05 5.98
N ALA A 74 7.11 8.70 6.04
CA ALA A 74 8.20 8.38 5.13
C ALA A 74 8.65 6.93 5.25
N ASN A 75 8.75 6.42 6.48
CA ASN A 75 9.20 5.05 6.69
C ASN A 75 8.23 4.03 6.12
N ASP A 76 6.93 4.26 6.33
CA ASP A 76 5.90 3.34 5.82
C ASP A 76 5.86 3.39 4.30
N LEU A 77 5.97 4.57 3.73
CA LEU A 77 6.00 4.72 2.28
C LEU A 77 7.20 4.01 1.68
N LEU A 78 8.36 4.17 2.30
CA LEU A 78 9.57 3.49 1.84
C LEU A 78 9.39 1.98 1.89
N PHE A 79 8.84 1.46 2.97
CA PHE A 79 8.64 0.02 3.12
C PHE A 79 7.72 -0.52 2.02
N CYS A 80 6.61 0.15 1.78
CA CYS A 80 5.68 -0.27 0.73
C CYS A 80 6.32 -0.19 -0.66
N HIS A 81 7.09 0.87 -0.90
CA HIS A 81 7.80 1.01 -2.17
C HIS A 81 8.79 -0.12 -2.39
N LEU A 82 9.54 -0.49 -1.34
CA LEU A 82 10.49 -1.60 -1.43
C LEU A 82 9.81 -2.92 -1.69
N LEU A 83 8.62 -3.14 -1.12
CA LEU A 83 7.85 -4.35 -1.40
C LEU A 83 7.50 -4.44 -2.89
N LEU A 84 7.12 -3.31 -3.50
CA LEU A 84 6.82 -3.29 -4.92
C LEU A 84 8.05 -3.60 -5.76
N LEU A 85 9.20 -3.04 -5.37
CA LEU A 85 10.45 -3.30 -6.10
C LEU A 85 10.84 -4.76 -6.03
N GLN A 86 10.64 -5.41 -4.88
CA GLN A 86 10.94 -6.83 -4.75
C GLN A 86 10.11 -7.67 -5.71
N GLU A 87 8.84 -7.31 -5.88
CA GLU A 87 7.99 -8.04 -6.81
C GLU A 87 8.43 -7.85 -8.25
N GLN A 88 8.98 -6.68 -8.57
CA GLN A 88 9.41 -6.39 -9.93
C GLN A 88 10.72 -7.07 -10.29
N THR A 89 11.51 -7.46 -9.29
CA THR A 89 12.81 -8.08 -9.56
C THR A 89 12.75 -9.60 -9.66
N HIS A 90 11.58 -10.16 -9.51
CA HIS A 90 11.38 -11.58 -9.76
C HIS A 90 11.20 -11.82 -11.23
#